data_a09d1f7f2c8ccd74e78dd4d19bf1c0b8
#
_entry.id   a09d1f7f2c8ccd74e78dd4d19bf1c0b8
#
_cell.length_a   1.000
_cell.length_b   1.000
_cell.length_c   1.000
_cell.angle_alpha   90.00
_cell.angle_beta   90.00
_cell.angle_gamma   90.00
#
_symmetry.space_group_name_H-M   'P 1'
#
loop_
_entity.id
_entity.type
_entity.pdbx_description
1 polymer ?
#
loop_
_entity_poly.entity_id
_entity_poly.type
_entity_poly.pdbx_seq_one_letter_code
_entity_poly.pdbx_strand_id
1 'polypeptide(L)'
;MRVSVVGAGALGSVYAARLASRGACDVEIVSRTARPGRRIHLERVDDGDTLEWSSPAHVDRASQGSDVALICVRYEDLDGVVPRLSDTSAAIVVLTPMMPPDRDRFARALGRPVIAGMPSVLAYENSAGAIRYWLPRVATTWIERVSPPGPGADFVQRLTRSGIGARLDFDVLARNAATTVSFVPLSMALDVGGSVDAVLTDSALLSLALEAAAEGRELGRVLGKAEAWASTLLRFAGPLALRLGVGVVRSRSPEIIGYVEKHFGRKLHAQNVVMAERIVELATERGTRRAALTKLLARLRR
;
A
#
# COMPACT_ATOMS: atom_id res chain seq x y z
N MET A 1 9.72 -12.52 -18.90
CA MET A 1 10.11 -11.71 -17.72
C MET A 1 9.96 -12.57 -16.50
N ARG A 2 11.00 -12.65 -15.71
CA ARG A 2 10.97 -13.32 -14.42
C ARG A 2 10.77 -12.30 -13.29
N VAL A 3 9.80 -12.55 -12.39
CA VAL A 3 9.44 -11.61 -11.33
C VAL A 3 9.50 -12.31 -9.97
N SER A 4 10.35 -11.81 -9.07
CA SER A 4 10.38 -12.23 -7.67
C SER A 4 9.40 -11.35 -6.88
N VAL A 5 8.28 -11.90 -6.43
CA VAL A 5 7.34 -11.18 -5.55
C VAL A 5 7.75 -11.38 -4.11
N VAL A 6 8.24 -10.34 -3.46
CA VAL A 6 8.70 -10.37 -2.07
C VAL A 6 7.56 -9.96 -1.14
N GLY A 7 7.10 -10.92 -0.36
CA GLY A 7 5.95 -10.77 0.52
C GLY A 7 4.75 -11.61 0.07
N ALA A 8 4.54 -12.75 0.75
CA ALA A 8 3.48 -13.71 0.47
C ALA A 8 2.14 -13.38 1.16
N GLY A 9 1.91 -12.10 1.46
CA GLY A 9 0.64 -11.58 1.98
C GLY A 9 -0.43 -11.45 0.90
N ALA A 10 -1.62 -10.95 1.27
CA ALA A 10 -2.74 -10.83 0.35
C ALA A 10 -2.38 -10.00 -0.90
N LEU A 11 -1.74 -8.82 -0.72
CA LEU A 11 -1.34 -7.96 -1.83
C LEU A 11 -0.35 -8.66 -2.78
N GLY A 12 0.74 -9.22 -2.24
CA GLY A 12 1.74 -9.92 -3.05
C GLY A 12 1.16 -11.12 -3.77
N SER A 13 0.25 -11.86 -3.15
CA SER A 13 -0.43 -12.99 -3.79
C SER A 13 -1.30 -12.58 -4.98
N VAL A 14 -2.01 -11.42 -4.90
CA VAL A 14 -2.78 -10.90 -6.04
C VAL A 14 -1.86 -10.54 -7.20
N TYR A 15 -0.78 -9.78 -6.94
CA TYR A 15 0.18 -9.42 -7.98
C TYR A 15 0.84 -10.67 -8.59
N ALA A 16 1.29 -11.62 -7.76
CA ALA A 16 1.92 -12.86 -8.20
C ALA A 16 1.00 -13.69 -9.11
N ALA A 17 -0.21 -13.98 -8.63
CA ALA A 17 -1.16 -14.81 -9.38
C ALA A 17 -1.61 -14.14 -10.70
N ARG A 18 -1.85 -12.83 -10.69
CA ARG A 18 -2.24 -12.08 -11.89
C ARG A 18 -1.09 -12.03 -12.91
N LEU A 19 0.14 -11.76 -12.48
CA LEU A 19 1.32 -11.73 -13.35
C LEU A 19 1.60 -13.11 -13.95
N ALA A 20 1.52 -14.18 -13.16
CA ALA A 20 1.73 -15.53 -13.64
C ALA A 20 0.65 -15.98 -14.62
N SER A 21 -0.64 -15.77 -14.28
CA SER A 21 -1.76 -16.33 -15.03
C SER A 21 -2.10 -15.53 -16.29
N ARG A 22 -1.97 -14.20 -16.26
CA ARG A 22 -2.40 -13.32 -17.35
C ARG A 22 -1.30 -12.40 -17.87
N GLY A 23 -0.28 -12.11 -17.07
CA GLY A 23 0.86 -11.24 -17.44
C GLY A 23 1.95 -11.94 -18.23
N ALA A 24 1.88 -13.26 -18.41
CA ALA A 24 2.91 -14.10 -19.02
C ALA A 24 4.30 -13.88 -18.39
N CYS A 25 4.35 -13.90 -17.06
CA CYS A 25 5.57 -13.83 -16.28
C CYS A 25 5.87 -15.18 -15.62
N ASP A 26 7.16 -15.51 -15.54
CA ASP A 26 7.66 -16.54 -14.63
C ASP A 26 7.75 -15.91 -13.23
N VAL A 27 6.95 -16.39 -12.29
CA VAL A 27 6.81 -15.76 -10.97
C VAL A 27 7.29 -16.70 -9.88
N GLU A 28 8.19 -16.21 -9.05
CA GLU A 28 8.54 -16.83 -7.78
C GLU A 28 8.00 -15.98 -6.61
N ILE A 29 7.75 -16.61 -5.47
CA ILE A 29 7.37 -15.93 -4.24
C ILE A 29 8.50 -16.01 -3.23
N VAL A 30 8.96 -14.85 -2.79
CA VAL A 30 9.96 -14.74 -1.72
C VAL A 30 9.25 -14.46 -0.41
N SER A 31 9.46 -15.35 0.57
CA SER A 31 8.86 -15.24 1.90
C SER A 31 9.91 -15.39 3.01
N ARG A 32 9.52 -15.11 4.27
CA ARG A 32 10.46 -15.18 5.41
C ARG A 32 11.07 -16.56 5.60
N THR A 33 10.33 -17.60 5.25
CA THR A 33 10.77 -19.00 5.29
C THR A 33 10.34 -19.67 4.01
N ALA A 34 11.24 -20.50 3.45
CA ALA A 34 10.90 -21.38 2.34
C ALA A 34 9.77 -22.34 2.78
N ARG A 35 8.80 -22.54 1.89
CA ARG A 35 7.66 -23.43 2.15
C ARG A 35 7.09 -23.97 0.85
N PRO A 36 6.36 -25.09 0.87
CA PRO A 36 5.66 -25.59 -0.30
C PRO A 36 4.72 -24.56 -0.90
N GLY A 37 4.54 -24.64 -2.20
CA GLY A 37 3.49 -23.87 -2.89
C GLY A 37 2.09 -24.24 -2.37
N ARG A 38 1.17 -23.32 -2.53
CA ARG A 38 -0.23 -23.55 -2.13
C ARG A 38 -1.19 -23.12 -3.24
N ARG A 39 -2.37 -23.71 -3.25
CA ARG A 39 -3.47 -23.19 -4.04
C ARG A 39 -3.95 -21.88 -3.41
N ILE A 40 -4.03 -20.83 -4.25
CA ILE A 40 -4.49 -19.49 -3.87
C ILE A 40 -5.78 -19.24 -4.62
N HIS A 41 -6.86 -18.97 -3.88
CA HIS A 41 -8.13 -18.55 -4.42
C HIS A 41 -8.25 -17.03 -4.28
N LEU A 42 -8.41 -16.34 -5.40
CA LEU A 42 -8.59 -14.89 -5.47
C LEU A 42 -10.04 -14.60 -5.88
N GLU A 43 -10.68 -13.68 -5.18
CA GLU A 43 -12.03 -13.21 -5.47
C GLU A 43 -12.01 -11.69 -5.59
N ARG A 44 -12.39 -11.19 -6.76
CA ARG A 44 -12.51 -9.76 -6.99
C ARG A 44 -13.86 -9.24 -6.51
N VAL A 45 -13.84 -8.23 -5.64
CA VAL A 45 -15.05 -7.78 -4.91
C VAL A 45 -16.02 -7.01 -5.80
N ASP A 46 -15.53 -6.27 -6.81
CA ASP A 46 -16.35 -5.36 -7.62
C ASP A 46 -17.06 -6.00 -8.80
N ASP A 47 -16.60 -7.16 -9.28
CA ASP A 47 -17.22 -7.86 -10.44
C ASP A 47 -17.35 -9.37 -10.23
N GLY A 48 -16.88 -9.89 -9.09
CA GLY A 48 -16.95 -11.33 -8.78
C GLY A 48 -15.98 -12.20 -9.60
N ASP A 49 -15.03 -11.60 -10.37
CA ASP A 49 -14.01 -12.37 -11.11
C ASP A 49 -13.18 -13.21 -10.13
N THR A 50 -13.09 -14.50 -10.39
CA THR A 50 -12.34 -15.44 -9.58
C THR A 50 -11.13 -15.95 -10.34
N LEU A 51 -10.04 -16.17 -9.61
CA LEU A 51 -8.82 -16.76 -10.15
C LEU A 51 -8.26 -17.78 -9.17
N GLU A 52 -8.13 -19.02 -9.61
CA GLU A 52 -7.35 -20.02 -8.89
C GLU A 52 -5.94 -20.11 -9.46
N TRP A 53 -4.97 -20.10 -8.59
CA TRP A 53 -3.57 -20.21 -8.95
C TRP A 53 -2.82 -21.12 -7.99
N SER A 54 -2.08 -22.08 -8.54
CA SER A 54 -1.16 -22.89 -7.76
C SER A 54 0.19 -22.15 -7.70
N SER A 55 0.50 -21.58 -6.55
CA SER A 55 1.78 -20.89 -6.37
C SER A 55 2.93 -21.90 -6.44
N PRO A 56 4.10 -21.49 -6.97
CA PRO A 56 5.32 -22.28 -6.81
C PRO A 56 5.70 -22.40 -5.33
N ALA A 57 6.66 -23.25 -5.03
CA ALA A 57 7.28 -23.26 -3.71
C ALA A 57 7.86 -21.87 -3.42
N HIS A 58 7.67 -21.41 -2.17
CA HIS A 58 8.21 -20.14 -1.74
C HIS A 58 9.70 -20.30 -1.41
N VAL A 59 10.52 -19.38 -1.89
CA VAL A 59 11.94 -19.28 -1.58
C VAL A 59 12.19 -18.22 -0.51
N ASP A 60 13.35 -18.24 0.12
CA ASP A 60 13.73 -17.27 1.15
C ASP A 60 14.55 -16.10 0.59
N ARG A 61 15.03 -16.20 -0.65
CA ARG A 61 15.78 -15.17 -1.39
C ARG A 61 15.32 -15.06 -2.82
N ALA A 62 15.41 -13.86 -3.38
CA ALA A 62 15.12 -13.61 -4.78
C ALA A 62 16.21 -14.21 -5.67
N SER A 63 15.79 -14.85 -6.76
CA SER A 63 16.71 -15.48 -7.73
C SER A 63 17.59 -14.45 -8.44
N GLN A 64 18.84 -14.82 -8.71
CA GLN A 64 19.78 -13.99 -9.47
C GLN A 64 19.27 -13.64 -10.87
N GLY A 65 18.54 -14.56 -11.52
CA GLY A 65 17.99 -14.38 -12.86
C GLY A 65 16.64 -13.63 -12.92
N SER A 66 16.21 -13.00 -11.85
CA SER A 66 14.98 -12.19 -11.87
C SER A 66 15.21 -10.84 -12.54
N ASP A 67 14.26 -10.43 -13.39
CA ASP A 67 14.27 -9.11 -14.04
C ASP A 67 13.78 -8.03 -13.09
N VAL A 68 12.76 -8.37 -12.26
CA VAL A 68 12.12 -7.47 -11.29
C VAL A 68 11.94 -8.18 -9.97
N ALA A 69 12.29 -7.52 -8.87
CA ALA A 69 11.89 -7.86 -7.52
C ALA A 69 10.80 -6.88 -7.04
N LEU A 70 9.56 -7.37 -6.95
CA LEU A 70 8.40 -6.61 -6.57
C LEU A 70 8.15 -6.73 -5.05
N ILE A 71 8.39 -5.66 -4.30
CA ILE A 71 8.29 -5.65 -2.85
C ILE A 71 6.86 -5.32 -2.43
N CYS A 72 6.19 -6.29 -1.77
CA CYS A 72 4.80 -6.24 -1.31
C CYS A 72 4.70 -6.53 0.18
N VAL A 73 5.66 -6.11 0.97
CA VAL A 73 5.65 -6.28 2.43
C VAL A 73 5.01 -5.08 3.13
N ARG A 74 4.74 -5.20 4.42
CA ARG A 74 4.33 -4.06 5.23
C ARG A 74 5.49 -3.11 5.46
N TYR A 75 5.18 -1.87 5.82
CA TYR A 75 6.20 -0.84 6.04
C TYR A 75 7.23 -1.25 7.13
N GLU A 76 6.76 -1.82 8.23
CA GLU A 76 7.59 -2.31 9.33
C GLU A 76 8.51 -3.49 8.96
N ASP A 77 8.18 -4.21 7.89
CA ASP A 77 8.94 -5.38 7.42
C ASP A 77 10.01 -5.02 6.36
N LEU A 78 10.09 -3.75 5.89
CA LEU A 78 10.96 -3.35 4.78
C LEU A 78 12.44 -3.65 5.05
N ASP A 79 12.94 -3.33 6.24
CA ASP A 79 14.37 -3.55 6.56
C ASP A 79 14.72 -5.05 6.54
N GLY A 80 13.79 -5.92 6.90
CA GLY A 80 13.93 -7.38 6.86
C GLY A 80 14.00 -7.97 5.44
N VAL A 81 13.72 -7.16 4.40
CA VAL A 81 13.80 -7.60 3.00
C VAL A 81 15.22 -7.52 2.44
N VAL A 82 16.06 -6.62 2.96
CA VAL A 82 17.43 -6.37 2.44
C VAL A 82 18.26 -7.66 2.27
N PRO A 83 18.35 -8.56 3.26
CA PRO A 83 19.14 -9.79 3.10
C PRO A 83 18.59 -10.75 2.04
N ARG A 84 17.31 -10.61 1.67
CA ARG A 84 16.64 -11.48 0.68
C ARG A 84 16.87 -11.03 -0.76
N LEU A 85 17.40 -9.84 -0.92
CA LEU A 85 17.68 -9.19 -2.19
C LEU A 85 19.17 -9.08 -2.49
N SER A 86 20.06 -9.55 -1.61
CA SER A 86 21.52 -9.37 -1.72
C SER A 86 22.08 -9.98 -3.01
N ASP A 87 21.54 -11.11 -3.44
CA ASP A 87 22.13 -11.92 -4.49
C ASP A 87 21.49 -11.67 -5.88
N THR A 88 20.38 -10.92 -5.93
CA THR A 88 19.69 -10.65 -7.22
C THR A 88 20.16 -9.36 -7.88
N SER A 89 20.26 -9.36 -9.20
CA SER A 89 20.48 -8.17 -10.05
C SER A 89 19.17 -7.49 -10.48
N ALA A 90 18.01 -8.01 -10.05
CA ALA A 90 16.70 -7.52 -10.43
C ALA A 90 16.49 -6.03 -10.14
N ALA A 91 15.72 -5.32 -10.97
CA ALA A 91 15.23 -3.99 -10.62
C ALA A 91 14.29 -4.08 -9.41
N ILE A 92 14.56 -3.29 -8.39
CA ILE A 92 13.78 -3.30 -7.14
C ILE A 92 12.61 -2.32 -7.25
N VAL A 93 11.40 -2.86 -7.33
CA VAL A 93 10.15 -2.07 -7.35
C VAL A 93 9.44 -2.24 -6.03
N VAL A 94 9.21 -1.15 -5.29
CA VAL A 94 8.61 -1.19 -3.96
C VAL A 94 7.20 -0.63 -4.00
N LEU A 95 6.20 -1.49 -3.75
CA LEU A 95 4.79 -1.09 -3.64
C LEU A 95 4.40 -0.68 -2.21
N THR A 96 5.25 -0.98 -1.23
CA THR A 96 5.05 -0.50 0.14
C THR A 96 5.13 1.02 0.16
N PRO A 97 4.15 1.72 0.76
CA PRO A 97 4.21 3.18 0.87
C PRO A 97 5.50 3.62 1.59
N MET A 98 6.28 4.46 0.92
CA MET A 98 7.53 5.01 1.46
C MET A 98 7.52 6.52 1.38
N MET A 99 8.15 7.17 2.37
CA MET A 99 8.50 8.59 2.29
C MET A 99 9.84 8.77 1.57
N PRO A 100 10.13 9.95 0.99
CA PRO A 100 11.41 10.19 0.32
C PRO A 100 12.64 9.80 1.13
N PRO A 101 12.77 10.15 2.43
CA PRO A 101 13.92 9.73 3.23
C PRO A 101 13.99 8.21 3.46
N ASP A 102 12.84 7.52 3.49
CA ASP A 102 12.80 6.07 3.71
C ASP A 102 13.29 5.31 2.47
N ARG A 103 12.93 5.79 1.26
CA ARG A 103 13.47 5.25 0.02
C ARG A 103 14.98 5.36 -0.02
N ASP A 104 15.52 6.52 0.34
CA ASP A 104 16.97 6.77 0.31
C ASP A 104 17.71 5.90 1.34
N ARG A 105 17.11 5.70 2.52
CA ARG A 105 17.61 4.77 3.54
C ARG A 105 17.63 3.33 3.02
N PHE A 106 16.51 2.87 2.43
CA PHE A 106 16.39 1.53 1.91
C PHE A 106 17.32 1.27 0.71
N ALA A 107 17.47 2.25 -0.20
CA ALA A 107 18.41 2.19 -1.32
C ALA A 107 19.86 2.08 -0.84
N ARG A 108 20.25 2.86 0.19
CA ARG A 108 21.60 2.75 0.81
C ARG A 108 21.82 1.38 1.43
N ALA A 109 20.84 0.84 2.16
CA ALA A 109 20.95 -0.50 2.76
C ALA A 109 21.11 -1.61 1.73
N LEU A 110 20.50 -1.45 0.54
CA LEU A 110 20.64 -2.37 -0.58
C LEU A 110 21.90 -2.15 -1.43
N GLY A 111 22.57 -1.00 -1.29
CA GLY A 111 23.69 -0.61 -2.13
C GLY A 111 23.31 -0.31 -3.59
N ARG A 112 22.04 -0.09 -3.91
CA ARG A 112 21.54 0.13 -5.28
C ARG A 112 20.22 0.91 -5.33
N PRO A 113 19.86 1.48 -6.51
CA PRO A 113 18.63 2.24 -6.67
C PRO A 113 17.36 1.41 -6.41
N VAL A 114 16.34 2.10 -5.91
CA VAL A 114 15.01 1.56 -5.66
C VAL A 114 13.99 2.37 -6.44
N ILE A 115 13.10 1.68 -7.14
CA ILE A 115 12.01 2.25 -7.92
C ILE A 115 10.77 2.31 -7.03
N ALA A 116 10.22 3.50 -6.83
CA ALA A 116 8.98 3.64 -6.09
C ALA A 116 7.79 3.13 -6.90
N GLY A 117 6.88 2.46 -6.24
CA GLY A 117 5.59 2.05 -6.78
C GLY A 117 4.45 2.46 -5.84
N MET A 118 3.28 2.72 -6.40
CA MET A 118 2.05 2.98 -5.65
C MET A 118 0.99 1.98 -6.13
N PRO A 119 0.55 1.04 -5.28
CA PRO A 119 -0.40 0.01 -5.70
C PRO A 119 -1.80 0.60 -5.90
N SER A 120 -2.53 0.03 -6.86
CA SER A 120 -3.98 0.27 -7.02
C SER A 120 -4.83 -0.84 -6.40
N VAL A 121 -4.20 -1.93 -5.98
CA VAL A 121 -4.87 -3.12 -5.43
C VAL A 121 -5.01 -2.96 -3.93
N LEU A 122 -6.22 -3.19 -3.44
CA LEU A 122 -6.50 -3.41 -2.03
C LEU A 122 -6.83 -4.89 -1.85
N ALA A 123 -6.21 -5.58 -0.88
CA ALA A 123 -6.40 -7.03 -0.70
C ALA A 123 -6.36 -7.45 0.77
N TYR A 124 -7.17 -8.44 1.13
CA TYR A 124 -7.11 -9.10 2.42
C TYR A 124 -7.45 -10.60 2.28
N GLU A 125 -6.92 -11.40 3.18
CA GLU A 125 -7.28 -12.82 3.30
C GLU A 125 -8.44 -12.95 4.28
N ASN A 126 -9.51 -13.62 3.87
CA ASN A 126 -10.68 -13.88 4.72
C ASN A 126 -10.44 -15.10 5.64
N SER A 127 -11.40 -15.39 6.53
CA SER A 127 -11.31 -16.51 7.46
C SER A 127 -11.29 -17.90 6.79
N ALA A 128 -11.76 -18.00 5.54
CA ALA A 128 -11.72 -19.22 4.74
C ALA A 128 -10.41 -19.39 3.96
N GLY A 129 -9.44 -18.47 4.10
CA GLY A 129 -8.15 -18.49 3.40
C GLY A 129 -8.21 -18.00 1.95
N ALA A 130 -9.37 -17.53 1.48
CA ALA A 130 -9.48 -16.89 0.18
C ALA A 130 -9.03 -15.42 0.25
N ILE A 131 -8.36 -14.96 -0.79
CA ILE A 131 -7.92 -13.57 -0.90
C ILE A 131 -8.97 -12.78 -1.65
N ARG A 132 -9.63 -11.89 -0.94
CA ARG A 132 -10.54 -10.92 -1.52
C ARG A 132 -9.78 -9.65 -1.88
N TYR A 133 -9.99 -9.15 -3.10
CA TYR A 133 -9.30 -7.95 -3.56
C TYR A 133 -10.21 -7.04 -4.37
N TRP A 134 -9.86 -5.76 -4.35
CA TRP A 134 -10.56 -4.73 -5.09
C TRP A 134 -9.59 -3.99 -6.02
N LEU A 135 -10.01 -3.77 -7.27
CA LEU A 135 -9.33 -2.99 -8.29
C LEU A 135 -10.24 -1.82 -8.67
N PRO A 136 -10.18 -0.68 -7.97
CA PRO A 136 -10.99 0.47 -8.31
C PRO A 136 -10.73 0.89 -9.77
N ARG A 137 -11.78 1.04 -10.58
CA ARG A 137 -11.64 1.37 -12.02
C ARG A 137 -10.87 2.65 -12.29
N VAL A 138 -10.89 3.58 -11.34
CA VAL A 138 -10.18 4.87 -11.40
C VAL A 138 -8.77 4.81 -10.84
N ALA A 139 -8.41 3.70 -10.19
CA ALA A 139 -7.08 3.55 -9.60
C ALA A 139 -6.12 2.87 -10.58
N THR A 140 -4.89 3.35 -10.56
CA THR A 140 -3.80 2.85 -11.41
C THR A 140 -2.60 2.56 -10.53
N THR A 141 -1.95 1.42 -10.74
CA THR A 141 -0.64 1.15 -10.14
C THR A 141 0.38 2.06 -10.82
N TRP A 142 0.98 2.96 -10.06
CA TRP A 142 2.02 3.84 -10.55
C TRP A 142 3.38 3.23 -10.28
N ILE A 143 4.25 3.25 -11.29
CA ILE A 143 5.65 2.82 -11.19
C ILE A 143 6.52 4.01 -11.57
N GLU A 144 7.51 4.31 -10.76
CA GLU A 144 8.43 5.41 -11.01
C GLU A 144 9.19 5.21 -12.30
N ARG A 145 9.22 6.24 -13.14
CA ARG A 145 10.01 6.26 -14.36
C ARG A 145 11.46 6.56 -14.00
N VAL A 146 12.35 5.66 -14.34
CA VAL A 146 13.80 5.83 -14.17
C VAL A 146 14.48 6.18 -15.50
N SER A 147 15.60 6.87 -15.44
CA SER A 147 16.43 7.20 -16.58
C SER A 147 17.87 6.71 -16.32
N PRO A 148 18.50 5.94 -17.23
CA PRO A 148 17.94 5.45 -18.50
C PRO A 148 16.79 4.46 -18.30
N PRO A 149 15.96 4.22 -19.36
CA PRO A 149 14.87 3.24 -19.26
C PRO A 149 15.41 1.86 -18.86
N GLY A 150 14.79 1.31 -17.82
CA GLY A 150 15.06 -0.04 -17.31
C GLY A 150 13.86 -0.97 -17.53
N PRO A 151 13.83 -2.14 -16.90
CA PRO A 151 12.75 -3.13 -17.05
C PRO A 151 11.37 -2.63 -16.58
N GLY A 152 11.29 -1.44 -16.00
CA GLY A 152 10.03 -0.85 -15.50
C GLY A 152 8.97 -0.65 -16.58
N ALA A 153 9.35 -0.31 -17.81
CA ALA A 153 8.40 -0.14 -18.91
C ALA A 153 7.75 -1.47 -19.32
N ASP A 154 8.55 -2.52 -19.48
CA ASP A 154 8.06 -3.87 -19.79
C ASP A 154 7.23 -4.42 -18.62
N PHE A 155 7.65 -4.15 -17.39
CA PHE A 155 6.91 -4.54 -16.20
C PHE A 155 5.51 -3.89 -16.14
N VAL A 156 5.40 -2.60 -16.46
CA VAL A 156 4.11 -1.90 -16.57
C VAL A 156 3.21 -2.54 -17.63
N GLN A 157 3.76 -2.93 -18.80
CA GLN A 157 3.00 -3.66 -19.79
C GLN A 157 2.50 -5.02 -19.28
N ARG A 158 3.33 -5.78 -18.55
CA ARG A 158 2.95 -7.05 -17.93
C ARG A 158 1.85 -6.87 -16.90
N LEU A 159 1.95 -5.86 -16.03
CA LEU A 159 0.88 -5.49 -15.10
C LEU A 159 -0.43 -5.21 -15.83
N THR A 160 -0.40 -4.38 -16.88
CA THR A 160 -1.58 -4.05 -17.67
C THR A 160 -2.21 -5.27 -18.32
N ARG A 161 -1.40 -6.15 -18.94
CA ARG A 161 -1.88 -7.44 -19.49
C ARG A 161 -2.47 -8.36 -18.42
N SER A 162 -1.95 -8.30 -17.20
CA SER A 162 -2.49 -9.07 -16.07
C SER A 162 -3.85 -8.57 -15.57
N GLY A 163 -4.37 -7.49 -16.14
CA GLY A 163 -5.62 -6.84 -15.74
C GLY A 163 -5.45 -5.88 -14.56
N ILE A 164 -4.20 -5.58 -14.16
CA ILE A 164 -3.89 -4.54 -13.18
C ILE A 164 -3.48 -3.29 -13.97
N GLY A 165 -4.35 -2.27 -14.02
CA GLY A 165 -4.02 -1.01 -14.69
C GLY A 165 -2.72 -0.43 -14.12
N ALA A 166 -1.72 -0.17 -14.97
CA ALA A 166 -0.43 0.36 -14.53
C ALA A 166 0.10 1.44 -15.48
N ARG A 167 0.85 2.40 -14.94
CA ARG A 167 1.47 3.51 -15.68
C ARG A 167 2.81 3.91 -15.07
N LEU A 168 3.68 4.49 -15.92
CA LEU A 168 4.91 5.15 -15.47
C LEU A 168 4.63 6.62 -15.13
N ASP A 169 5.22 7.10 -14.03
CA ASP A 169 5.18 8.51 -13.63
C ASP A 169 6.54 8.90 -13.02
N PHE A 170 6.90 10.18 -13.07
CA PHE A 170 8.14 10.70 -12.47
C PHE A 170 7.98 11.00 -10.97
N ASP A 171 6.76 11.27 -10.51
CA ASP A 171 6.47 11.76 -9.17
C ASP A 171 5.79 10.71 -8.26
N VAL A 172 6.05 9.40 -8.51
CA VAL A 172 5.39 8.33 -7.75
C VAL A 172 5.70 8.42 -6.26
N LEU A 173 6.95 8.71 -5.90
CA LEU A 173 7.36 8.83 -4.51
C LEU A 173 6.67 10.01 -3.80
N ALA A 174 6.59 11.15 -4.48
CA ALA A 174 5.90 12.34 -3.98
C ALA A 174 4.39 12.09 -3.81
N ARG A 175 3.79 11.38 -4.78
CA ARG A 175 2.38 10.97 -4.75
C ARG A 175 2.11 9.99 -3.59
N ASN A 176 3.00 9.02 -3.37
CA ASN A 176 2.94 8.10 -2.24
C ASN A 176 3.00 8.85 -0.92
N ALA A 177 3.97 9.76 -0.75
CA ALA A 177 4.12 10.55 0.46
C ALA A 177 2.85 11.36 0.75
N ALA A 178 2.37 12.15 -0.23
CA ALA A 178 1.17 12.99 -0.07
C ALA A 178 -0.08 12.17 0.26
N THR A 179 -0.26 11.02 -0.38
CA THR A 179 -1.39 10.12 -0.13
C THR A 179 -1.28 9.51 1.27
N THR A 180 -0.13 8.95 1.61
CA THR A 180 0.08 8.23 2.88
C THR A 180 -0.11 9.13 4.08
N VAL A 181 0.55 10.30 4.13
CA VAL A 181 0.43 11.22 5.28
C VAL A 181 -0.97 11.80 5.45
N SER A 182 -1.78 11.80 4.38
CA SER A 182 -3.17 12.27 4.43
C SER A 182 -4.16 11.20 4.88
N PHE A 183 -3.91 9.92 4.54
CA PHE A 183 -4.83 8.82 4.81
C PHE A 183 -4.50 8.01 6.06
N VAL A 184 -3.23 7.95 6.49
CA VAL A 184 -2.85 7.26 7.73
C VAL A 184 -3.65 7.73 8.94
N PRO A 185 -3.92 9.03 9.16
CA PRO A 185 -4.76 9.46 10.28
C PRO A 185 -6.18 8.89 10.29
N LEU A 186 -6.77 8.68 9.11
CA LEU A 186 -8.09 8.03 9.00
C LEU A 186 -8.01 6.53 9.30
N SER A 187 -6.93 5.85 8.86
CA SER A 187 -6.65 4.46 9.23
C SER A 187 -6.44 4.30 10.75
N MET A 188 -5.72 5.23 11.38
CA MET A 188 -5.53 5.27 12.84
C MET A 188 -6.87 5.45 13.57
N ALA A 189 -7.73 6.35 13.09
CA ALA A 189 -9.05 6.55 13.69
C ALA A 189 -9.93 5.30 13.57
N LEU A 190 -9.85 4.61 12.43
CA LEU A 190 -10.55 3.34 12.24
C LEU A 190 -10.02 2.24 13.17
N ASP A 191 -8.72 2.19 13.40
CA ASP A 191 -8.08 1.26 14.33
C ASP A 191 -8.53 1.53 15.78
N VAL A 192 -8.52 2.80 16.21
CA VAL A 192 -8.98 3.24 17.54
C VAL A 192 -10.48 2.99 17.74
N GLY A 193 -11.30 3.34 16.74
CA GLY A 193 -12.76 3.21 16.82
C GLY A 193 -13.27 1.79 16.57
N GLY A 194 -12.49 0.95 15.89
CA GLY A 194 -12.81 -0.45 15.58
C GLY A 194 -13.77 -0.65 14.41
N SER A 195 -14.57 0.37 14.04
CA SER A 195 -15.47 0.34 12.88
C SER A 195 -15.69 1.73 12.30
N VAL A 196 -16.12 1.78 11.04
CA VAL A 196 -16.50 3.05 10.38
C VAL A 196 -17.62 3.74 11.15
N ASP A 197 -18.62 2.99 11.62
CA ASP A 197 -19.75 3.56 12.38
C ASP A 197 -19.29 4.16 13.72
N ALA A 198 -18.41 3.49 14.44
CA ALA A 198 -17.87 4.00 15.70
C ALA A 198 -17.10 5.32 15.47
N VAL A 199 -16.28 5.40 14.42
CA VAL A 199 -15.56 6.63 14.07
C VAL A 199 -16.53 7.76 13.69
N LEU A 200 -17.56 7.47 12.90
CA LEU A 200 -18.56 8.47 12.47
C LEU A 200 -19.44 8.96 13.63
N THR A 201 -19.68 8.13 14.65
CA THR A 201 -20.48 8.45 15.82
C THR A 201 -19.68 9.23 16.86
N ASP A 202 -18.42 8.90 17.08
CA ASP A 202 -17.50 9.64 17.97
C ASP A 202 -17.02 10.93 17.28
N SER A 203 -17.76 12.02 17.52
CA SER A 203 -17.43 13.33 16.93
C SER A 203 -16.04 13.84 17.33
N ALA A 204 -15.54 13.50 18.51
CA ALA A 204 -14.23 13.93 18.98
C ALA A 204 -13.11 13.16 18.27
N LEU A 205 -13.29 11.85 18.04
CA LEU A 205 -12.34 11.04 17.28
C LEU A 205 -12.33 11.45 15.80
N LEU A 206 -13.51 11.65 15.22
CA LEU A 206 -13.63 12.06 13.81
C LEU A 206 -12.98 13.44 13.56
N SER A 207 -13.25 14.44 14.43
CA SER A 207 -12.62 15.76 14.32
C SER A 207 -11.11 15.67 14.48
N LEU A 208 -10.61 14.90 15.46
CA LEU A 208 -9.19 14.69 15.67
C LEU A 208 -8.53 14.04 14.44
N ALA A 209 -9.17 13.04 13.82
CA ALA A 209 -8.66 12.38 12.62
C ALA A 209 -8.59 13.34 11.43
N LEU A 210 -9.60 14.21 11.25
CA LEU A 210 -9.61 15.21 10.18
C LEU A 210 -8.56 16.30 10.37
N GLU A 211 -8.36 16.76 11.61
CA GLU A 211 -7.29 17.69 11.97
C GLU A 211 -5.91 17.06 11.71
N ALA A 212 -5.71 15.82 12.14
CA ALA A 212 -4.48 15.07 11.88
C ALA A 212 -4.24 14.85 10.38
N ALA A 213 -5.30 14.58 9.60
CA ALA A 213 -5.19 14.49 8.14
C ALA A 213 -4.86 15.86 7.50
N ALA A 214 -5.32 16.98 8.08
CA ALA A 214 -4.94 18.32 7.63
C ALA A 214 -3.46 18.62 7.90
N GLU A 215 -2.95 18.22 9.06
CA GLU A 215 -1.52 18.31 9.39
C GLU A 215 -0.70 17.40 8.46
N GLY A 216 -1.17 16.17 8.17
CA GLY A 216 -0.56 15.28 7.20
C GLY A 216 -0.48 15.91 5.80
N ARG A 217 -1.54 16.57 5.30
CA ARG A 217 -1.50 17.27 4.01
C ARG A 217 -0.48 18.41 3.98
N GLU A 218 -0.31 19.14 5.08
CA GLU A 218 0.71 20.17 5.21
C GLU A 218 2.11 19.58 5.04
N LEU A 219 2.38 18.48 5.75
CA LEU A 219 3.63 17.73 5.60
C LEU A 219 3.81 17.18 4.18
N GLY A 220 2.76 16.62 3.58
CA GLY A 220 2.79 16.09 2.22
C GLY A 220 3.24 17.09 1.17
N ARG A 221 2.82 18.38 1.29
CA ARG A 221 3.29 19.44 0.40
C ARG A 221 4.79 19.72 0.54
N VAL A 222 5.32 19.62 1.75
CA VAL A 222 6.76 19.82 2.01
C VAL A 222 7.58 18.64 1.51
N LEU A 223 7.06 17.41 1.66
CA LEU A 223 7.77 16.19 1.25
C LEU A 223 7.70 15.92 -0.25
N GLY A 224 6.59 16.27 -0.88
CA GLY A 224 6.29 15.72 -2.19
C GLY A 224 5.91 16.67 -3.30
N LYS A 225 5.67 17.95 -3.03
CA LYS A 225 5.21 18.96 -4.02
C LYS A 225 3.91 18.63 -4.76
N ALA A 226 3.45 17.36 -4.77
CA ALA A 226 2.23 16.93 -5.45
C ALA A 226 1.11 16.66 -4.44
N GLU A 227 -0.05 17.30 -4.62
CA GLU A 227 -1.28 16.87 -3.96
C GLU A 227 -1.91 15.74 -4.77
N ALA A 228 -2.00 14.53 -4.19
CA ALA A 228 -2.85 13.50 -4.76
C ALA A 228 -4.30 14.01 -4.78
N TRP A 229 -5.04 13.79 -5.87
CA TRP A 229 -6.43 14.24 -6.01
C TRP A 229 -7.31 13.82 -4.82
N ALA A 230 -7.09 12.61 -4.28
CA ALA A 230 -7.80 12.09 -3.12
C ALA A 230 -7.49 12.89 -1.84
N SER A 231 -6.25 13.37 -1.65
CA SER A 231 -5.90 14.24 -0.53
C SER A 231 -6.54 15.63 -0.68
N THR A 232 -6.70 16.10 -1.91
CA THR A 232 -7.41 17.35 -2.20
C THR A 232 -8.89 17.24 -1.81
N LEU A 233 -9.55 16.12 -2.11
CA LEU A 233 -10.94 15.90 -1.70
C LEU A 233 -11.11 15.95 -0.15
N LEU A 234 -10.14 15.46 0.60
CA LEU A 234 -10.16 15.53 2.06
C LEU A 234 -10.12 16.96 2.61
N ARG A 235 -9.72 17.97 1.82
CA ARG A 235 -9.80 19.39 2.25
C ARG A 235 -11.23 19.84 2.49
N PHE A 236 -12.16 19.25 1.74
CA PHE A 236 -13.59 19.56 1.81
C PHE A 236 -14.37 18.56 2.67
N ALA A 237 -13.68 17.54 3.19
CA ALA A 237 -14.29 16.52 4.03
C ALA A 237 -14.45 17.03 5.47
N GLY A 238 -15.56 17.74 5.73
CA GLY A 238 -16.02 17.95 7.11
C GLY A 238 -16.73 16.68 7.65
N PRO A 239 -16.99 16.61 8.97
CA PRO A 239 -17.67 15.46 9.57
C PRO A 239 -19.00 15.10 8.89
N LEU A 240 -19.78 16.10 8.51
CA LEU A 240 -21.06 15.90 7.82
C LEU A 240 -20.85 15.33 6.40
N ALA A 241 -19.89 15.88 5.64
CA ALA A 241 -19.60 15.41 4.30
C ALA A 241 -19.12 13.95 4.29
N LEU A 242 -18.31 13.53 5.28
CA LEU A 242 -17.88 12.15 5.44
C LEU A 242 -19.06 11.23 5.80
N ARG A 243 -19.92 11.62 6.72
CA ARG A 243 -21.12 10.84 7.06
C ARG A 243 -22.03 10.63 5.85
N LEU A 244 -22.28 11.69 5.08
CA LEU A 244 -23.08 11.60 3.86
C LEU A 244 -22.38 10.74 2.79
N GLY A 245 -21.08 10.93 2.57
CA GLY A 245 -20.30 10.15 1.62
C GLY A 245 -20.28 8.66 1.96
N VAL A 246 -20.06 8.29 3.21
CA VAL A 246 -20.13 6.90 3.69
C VAL A 246 -21.55 6.35 3.52
N GLY A 247 -22.59 7.14 3.81
CA GLY A 247 -23.98 6.76 3.57
C GLY A 247 -24.26 6.42 2.12
N VAL A 248 -23.77 7.23 1.17
CA VAL A 248 -23.88 6.98 -0.27
C VAL A 248 -23.12 5.71 -0.69
N VAL A 249 -21.88 5.52 -0.19
CA VAL A 249 -21.11 4.30 -0.48
C VAL A 249 -21.84 3.08 0.07
N ARG A 250 -22.34 3.14 1.30
CA ARG A 250 -23.07 2.03 1.93
C ARG A 250 -24.34 1.66 1.18
N SER A 251 -25.10 2.63 0.64
CA SER A 251 -26.31 2.36 -0.12
C SER A 251 -26.04 1.74 -1.49
N ARG A 252 -24.89 2.02 -2.10
CA ARG A 252 -24.53 1.53 -3.44
C ARG A 252 -23.65 0.28 -3.42
N SER A 253 -22.83 0.12 -2.40
CA SER A 253 -21.85 -0.95 -2.31
C SER A 253 -21.52 -1.24 -0.84
N PRO A 254 -22.46 -1.84 -0.09
CA PRO A 254 -22.29 -2.06 1.37
C PRO A 254 -21.08 -2.91 1.71
N GLU A 255 -20.68 -3.82 0.82
CA GLU A 255 -19.49 -4.66 0.98
C GLU A 255 -18.18 -3.87 1.03
N ILE A 256 -18.13 -2.68 0.41
CA ILE A 256 -16.93 -1.82 0.43
C ILE A 256 -16.63 -1.33 1.85
N ILE A 257 -17.64 -1.01 2.64
CA ILE A 257 -17.44 -0.57 4.04
C ILE A 257 -16.83 -1.70 4.86
N GLY A 258 -17.41 -2.89 4.80
CA GLY A 258 -16.85 -4.07 5.49
C GLY A 258 -15.45 -4.43 4.98
N TYR A 259 -15.17 -4.17 3.69
CA TYR A 259 -13.84 -4.33 3.12
C TYR A 259 -12.84 -3.35 3.72
N VAL A 260 -13.19 -2.05 3.79
CA VAL A 260 -12.33 -0.99 4.35
C VAL A 260 -12.01 -1.29 5.81
N GLU A 261 -12.99 -1.69 6.62
CA GLU A 261 -12.79 -2.06 8.03
C GLU A 261 -11.83 -3.24 8.18
N LYS A 262 -11.99 -4.29 7.36
CA LYS A 262 -11.12 -5.48 7.39
C LYS A 262 -9.71 -5.19 6.87
N HIS A 263 -9.57 -4.25 5.93
CA HIS A 263 -8.28 -3.93 5.34
C HIS A 263 -7.47 -2.94 6.18
N PHE A 264 -8.10 -1.84 6.65
CA PHE A 264 -7.42 -0.72 7.31
C PHE A 264 -7.57 -0.69 8.84
N GLY A 265 -8.44 -1.49 9.44
CA GLY A 265 -8.68 -1.50 10.89
C GLY A 265 -7.53 -2.16 11.67
N ARG A 266 -7.87 -2.80 12.78
CA ARG A 266 -6.92 -3.44 13.73
C ARG A 266 -5.90 -4.38 13.09
N LYS A 267 -6.18 -4.93 11.90
CA LYS A 267 -5.23 -5.74 11.14
C LYS A 267 -3.92 -5.02 10.83
N LEU A 268 -3.96 -3.70 10.64
CA LEU A 268 -2.80 -2.87 10.34
C LEU A 268 -2.26 -2.11 11.56
N HIS A 269 -2.66 -2.49 12.78
CA HIS A 269 -2.28 -1.76 14.00
C HIS A 269 -0.77 -1.48 14.08
N ALA A 270 0.08 -2.50 13.95
CA ALA A 270 1.53 -2.34 14.00
C ALA A 270 2.03 -1.36 12.92
N GLN A 271 1.54 -1.49 11.68
CA GLN A 271 1.87 -0.58 10.59
C GLN A 271 1.37 0.85 10.88
N ASN A 272 0.14 1.01 11.38
CA ASN A 272 -0.42 2.32 11.73
C ASN A 272 0.44 3.03 12.77
N VAL A 273 0.90 2.30 13.81
CA VAL A 273 1.77 2.86 14.86
C VAL A 273 3.09 3.32 14.25
N VAL A 274 3.82 2.44 13.56
CA VAL A 274 5.15 2.76 13.00
C VAL A 274 5.07 3.89 11.98
N MET A 275 4.07 3.88 11.11
CA MET A 275 3.88 4.96 10.12
C MET A 275 3.49 6.28 10.78
N ALA A 276 2.65 6.26 11.82
CA ALA A 276 2.28 7.48 12.54
C ALA A 276 3.49 8.09 13.28
N GLU A 277 4.33 7.27 13.91
CA GLU A 277 5.59 7.70 14.52
C GLU A 277 6.48 8.37 13.49
N ARG A 278 6.66 7.73 12.33
CA ARG A 278 7.46 8.28 11.24
C ARG A 278 6.91 9.59 10.70
N ILE A 279 5.59 9.72 10.55
CA ILE A 279 4.93 10.96 10.12
C ILE A 279 5.16 12.08 11.15
N VAL A 280 5.02 11.80 12.45
CA VAL A 280 5.26 12.78 13.53
C VAL A 280 6.73 13.20 13.56
N GLU A 281 7.67 12.28 13.38
CA GLU A 281 9.10 12.55 13.28
C GLU A 281 9.39 13.50 12.10
N LEU A 282 8.93 13.16 10.89
CA LEU A 282 9.12 13.98 9.70
C LEU A 282 8.47 15.37 9.84
N ALA A 283 7.28 15.45 10.45
CA ALA A 283 6.64 16.72 10.74
C ALA A 283 7.46 17.58 11.69
N THR A 284 8.14 16.94 12.67
CA THR A 284 9.06 17.62 13.59
C THR A 284 10.30 18.14 12.85
N GLU A 285 10.94 17.28 12.05
CA GLU A 285 12.12 17.62 11.25
C GLU A 285 11.84 18.77 10.26
N ARG A 286 10.63 18.83 9.73
CA ARG A 286 10.20 19.82 8.73
C ARG A 286 9.53 21.05 9.32
N GLY A 287 9.35 21.11 10.63
CA GLY A 287 8.72 22.24 11.32
C GLY A 287 7.23 22.43 10.97
N THR A 288 6.53 21.37 10.53
CA THR A 288 5.09 21.42 10.24
C THR A 288 4.25 21.11 11.47
N ARG A 289 2.94 21.43 11.43
CA ARG A 289 2.01 21.14 12.51
C ARG A 289 1.89 19.62 12.72
N ARG A 290 1.76 19.19 13.99
CA ARG A 290 1.67 17.77 14.36
C ARG A 290 0.89 17.50 15.65
N ALA A 291 0.22 18.50 16.20
CA ALA A 291 -0.44 18.38 17.51
C ALA A 291 -1.57 17.35 17.48
N ALA A 292 -2.40 17.34 16.42
CA ALA A 292 -3.47 16.39 16.24
C ALA A 292 -2.94 14.99 15.92
N LEU A 293 -1.91 14.86 15.06
CA LEU A 293 -1.21 13.60 14.78
C LEU A 293 -0.67 12.96 16.07
N THR A 294 0.01 13.73 16.92
CA THR A 294 0.55 13.26 18.19
C THR A 294 -0.55 12.80 19.16
N LYS A 295 -1.66 13.55 19.26
CA LYS A 295 -2.81 13.17 20.09
C LYS A 295 -3.46 11.88 19.58
N LEU A 296 -3.61 11.74 18.28
CA LEU A 296 -4.20 10.53 17.68
C LEU A 296 -3.29 9.31 17.86
N LEU A 297 -1.98 9.47 17.71
CA LEU A 297 -0.99 8.42 18.00
C LEU A 297 -1.03 7.99 19.47
N ALA A 298 -1.19 8.94 20.40
CA ALA A 298 -1.33 8.62 21.82
C ALA A 298 -2.61 7.82 22.13
N ARG A 299 -3.70 8.04 21.38
CA ARG A 299 -4.92 7.21 21.48
C ARG A 299 -4.73 5.81 20.89
N LEU A 300 -4.00 5.72 19.79
CA LEU A 300 -3.73 4.44 19.10
C LEU A 300 -2.88 3.49 19.96
N ARG A 301 -2.00 4.00 20.82
CA ARG A 301 -1.10 3.22 21.69
C ARG A 301 -1.77 2.73 23.01
N ARG A 302 -3.00 3.13 23.29
CA ARG A 302 -3.78 2.69 24.45
C ARG A 302 -4.57 1.42 24.18
#